data_72fcb58a18c458b448d289ed4d2236e1
#
_entry.id   72fcb58a18c458b448d289ed4d2236e1
#
_cell.length_a   1.000
_cell.length_b   1.000
_cell.length_c   1.000
_cell.angle_alpha   90.00
_cell.angle_beta   90.00
_cell.angle_gamma   90.00
#
_symmetry.space_group_name_H-M   'P 1'
#
loop_
_entity.id
_entity.type
_entity.pdbx_description
1 polymer ?
#
loop_
_entity_poly.entity_id
_entity_poly.type
_entity_poly.pdbx_seq_one_letter_code
_entity_poly.pdbx_strand_id
1 'polypeptide(L)'
;RIKPNGDLNYSFPVELAELLKDSSVFAKLDLEVMKSFSSKYAFALYEEISRRIGLSYKMTEELDVQELRDLLGVEDGKLITHHNLRAKALEPALSEVNAITPYQVTIIPKKKGRKVISFLMGWSIKDVEGMKEAHAELQRPKIGRKDRLSGASSSVVES
;
A
#
# COMPACT_ATOMS: atom_id res chain seq x y z
N ARG A 1 4.79 -22.92 11.99
CA ARG A 1 4.62 -23.01 11.23
C ARG A 1 4.27 -22.69 10.77
N ILE A 2 4.20 -22.44 11.34
CA ILE A 2 3.81 -22.29 10.43
C ILE A 2 3.53 -22.61 10.31
N LYS A 3 3.40 -22.70 11.03
CA LYS A 3 3.23 -23.25 10.52
C LYS A 3 3.31 -23.43 9.82
N PRO A 4 3.53 -23.58 10.32
CA PRO A 4 3.63 -23.85 9.49
C PRO A 4 3.48 -23.86 8.96
N ASN A 5 3.36 -23.89 9.54
CA ASN A 5 2.81 -23.91 8.79
C ASN A 5 2.32 -23.71 8.28
N GLY A 6 2.72 -23.76 8.73
CA GLY A 6 1.98 -23.50 7.97
C GLY A 6 0.63 -23.17 7.74
N ASP A 7 -0.09 -22.86 8.41
CA ASP A 7 -1.39 -22.52 8.07
C ASP A 7 -1.63 -21.24 7.39
N LEU A 8 -0.65 -20.41 7.27
CA LEU A 8 -0.77 -19.15 6.58
C LEU A 8 -0.85 -19.30 5.07
N ASN A 9 -0.56 -20.46 4.56
CA ASN A 9 -0.51 -20.67 3.14
C ASN A 9 -1.87 -20.84 2.49
N TYR A 10 -2.93 -20.92 3.24
CA TYR A 10 -4.24 -21.08 2.67
C TYR A 10 -4.72 -19.83 1.93
N SER A 11 -4.07 -18.70 2.13
CA SER A 11 -4.43 -17.48 1.43
C SER A 11 -3.82 -17.36 0.05
N PHE A 12 -2.90 -18.24 -0.34
CA PHE A 12 -2.16 -18.12 -1.59
C PHE A 12 -2.42 -19.25 -2.53
N PRO A 13 -2.36 -19.00 -3.86
CA PRO A 13 -2.24 -20.10 -4.81
C PRO A 13 -0.96 -20.88 -4.55
N VAL A 14 -0.94 -22.15 -4.87
CA VAL A 14 0.22 -23.02 -4.63
C VAL A 14 1.48 -22.45 -5.30
N GLU A 15 1.35 -21.98 -6.54
CA GLU A 15 2.48 -21.43 -7.27
C GLU A 15 3.05 -20.19 -6.58
N LEU A 16 2.17 -19.32 -6.10
CA LEU A 16 2.62 -18.11 -5.44
C LEU A 16 3.26 -18.43 -4.09
N ALA A 17 2.70 -19.39 -3.35
CA ALA A 17 3.26 -19.79 -2.07
C ALA A 17 4.66 -20.37 -2.25
N GLU A 18 4.86 -21.18 -3.28
CA GLU A 18 6.19 -21.73 -3.56
C GLU A 18 7.20 -20.63 -3.91
N LEU A 19 6.78 -19.63 -4.70
CA LEU A 19 7.66 -18.51 -5.05
C LEU A 19 8.06 -17.73 -3.81
N LEU A 20 7.13 -17.52 -2.89
CA LEU A 20 7.39 -16.74 -1.68
C LEU A 20 8.31 -17.47 -0.69
N LYS A 21 8.42 -18.78 -0.80
CA LYS A 21 9.33 -19.55 0.05
C LYS A 21 10.79 -19.41 -0.39
N ASP A 22 11.01 -19.07 -1.64
CA ASP A 22 12.37 -18.90 -2.15
C ASP A 22 12.79 -17.45 -1.93
N SER A 23 13.75 -17.22 -1.04
CA SER A 23 14.17 -15.88 -0.69
C SER A 23 14.73 -15.08 -1.86
N SER A 24 15.34 -15.74 -2.84
CA SER A 24 15.86 -15.03 -4.00
C SER A 24 14.72 -14.54 -4.91
N VAL A 25 13.69 -15.32 -5.07
CA VAL A 25 12.51 -14.94 -5.85
C VAL A 25 11.76 -13.83 -5.13
N PHE A 26 11.59 -13.95 -3.81
CA PHE A 26 10.94 -12.94 -3.01
C PHE A 26 11.67 -11.59 -3.14
N ALA A 27 13.01 -11.63 -3.06
CA ALA A 27 13.81 -10.41 -3.19
C ALA A 27 13.65 -9.78 -4.57
N LYS A 28 13.57 -10.59 -5.63
CA LYS A 28 13.33 -10.07 -6.98
C LYS A 28 11.98 -9.41 -7.12
N LEU A 29 10.94 -10.03 -6.57
CA LEU A 29 9.59 -9.47 -6.61
C LEU A 29 9.54 -8.16 -5.85
N ASP A 30 10.19 -8.09 -4.69
CA ASP A 30 10.26 -6.88 -3.89
C ASP A 30 10.96 -5.75 -4.66
N LEU A 31 12.07 -6.06 -5.35
CA LEU A 31 12.75 -5.07 -6.17
C LEU A 31 11.88 -4.59 -7.33
N GLU A 32 11.12 -5.49 -7.96
CA GLU A 32 10.21 -5.10 -9.03
C GLU A 32 9.14 -4.15 -8.53
N VAL A 33 8.56 -4.44 -7.37
CA VAL A 33 7.57 -3.57 -6.75
C VAL A 33 8.18 -2.19 -6.50
N MET A 34 9.36 -2.16 -5.88
CA MET A 34 10.01 -0.89 -5.55
C MET A 34 10.30 -0.04 -6.79
N LYS A 35 10.73 -0.68 -7.87
CA LYS A 35 11.01 0.02 -9.13
C LYS A 35 9.76 0.52 -9.83
N SER A 36 8.62 -0.06 -9.52
CA SER A 36 7.37 0.23 -10.21
C SER A 36 6.62 1.43 -9.66
N PHE A 37 7.04 1.97 -8.52
CA PHE A 37 6.37 3.14 -7.96
C PHE A 37 6.68 4.39 -8.76
N SER A 38 5.65 5.19 -9.04
CA SER A 38 5.81 6.51 -9.64
C SER A 38 5.96 7.58 -8.57
N SER A 39 5.43 7.33 -7.37
CA SER A 39 5.42 8.28 -6.28
C SER A 39 6.45 7.89 -5.24
N LYS A 40 7.29 8.85 -4.84
CA LYS A 40 8.22 8.62 -3.74
C LYS A 40 7.49 8.38 -2.42
N TYR A 41 6.27 8.91 -2.31
CA TYR A 41 5.45 8.72 -1.11
C TYR A 41 4.91 7.29 -1.05
N ALA A 42 4.59 6.71 -2.21
CA ALA A 42 4.19 5.31 -2.28
C ALA A 42 5.33 4.38 -1.87
N PHE A 43 6.54 4.68 -2.32
CA PHE A 43 7.72 3.92 -1.94
C PHE A 43 7.90 3.96 -0.42
N ALA A 44 7.82 5.15 0.17
CA ALA A 44 7.98 5.31 1.61
C ALA A 44 6.90 4.54 2.38
N LEU A 45 5.65 4.63 1.93
CA LEU A 45 4.56 3.90 2.55
C LEU A 45 4.77 2.40 2.46
N TYR A 46 5.19 1.91 1.31
CA TYR A 46 5.46 0.49 1.12
C TYR A 46 6.52 -0.02 2.11
N GLU A 47 7.60 0.75 2.28
CA GLU A 47 8.65 0.37 3.22
C GLU A 47 8.12 0.32 4.66
N GLU A 48 7.30 1.30 5.05
CA GLU A 48 6.74 1.35 6.39
C GLU A 48 5.78 0.19 6.65
N ILE A 49 4.94 -0.13 5.66
CA ILE A 49 4.02 -1.26 5.81
C ILE A 49 4.78 -2.58 5.82
N SER A 50 5.80 -2.72 4.99
CA SER A 50 6.62 -3.95 4.97
C SER A 50 7.23 -4.24 6.32
N ARG A 51 7.67 -3.20 7.03
CA ARG A 51 8.20 -3.37 8.39
C ARG A 51 7.12 -3.81 9.37
N ARG A 52 5.92 -3.27 9.23
CA ARG A 52 4.82 -3.53 10.17
C ARG A 52 4.12 -4.85 9.92
N ILE A 53 4.15 -5.34 8.69
CA ILE A 53 3.39 -6.53 8.34
C ILE A 53 3.87 -7.76 9.11
N GLY A 54 5.11 -7.71 9.58
CA GLY A 54 5.66 -8.78 10.41
C GLY A 54 5.16 -8.76 11.86
N LEU A 55 4.45 -7.69 12.25
CA LEU A 55 3.91 -7.56 13.59
C LEU A 55 2.49 -8.11 13.60
N SER A 56 2.37 -9.41 13.77
CA SER A 56 1.09 -10.10 13.58
C SER A 56 0.01 -9.67 14.57
N TYR A 57 0.41 -9.09 15.69
CA TYR A 57 -0.52 -8.64 16.71
C TYR A 57 -1.04 -7.21 16.48
N LYS A 58 -0.50 -6.49 15.51
CA LYS A 58 -0.83 -5.09 15.30
C LYS A 58 -1.20 -4.86 13.85
N MET A 59 -2.45 -4.47 13.62
CA MET A 59 -2.97 -4.24 12.28
C MET A 59 -3.40 -2.80 12.07
N THR A 60 -3.36 -1.97 13.10
CA THR A 60 -3.73 -0.56 13.02
C THR A 60 -2.80 0.29 13.88
N GLU A 61 -2.71 1.55 13.50
CA GLU A 61 -1.89 2.51 14.24
C GLU A 61 -2.48 3.89 14.05
N GLU A 62 -2.57 4.67 15.12
CA GLU A 62 -3.01 6.05 15.02
C GLU A 62 -1.79 6.95 14.91
N LEU A 63 -1.83 7.87 13.93
CA LEU A 63 -0.72 8.78 13.66
C LEU A 63 -1.23 10.21 13.73
N ASP A 64 -0.46 11.10 14.38
CA ASP A 64 -0.79 12.52 14.23
C ASP A 64 -0.31 13.00 12.86
N VAL A 65 -0.61 14.26 12.54
CA VAL A 65 -0.30 14.80 11.20
C VAL A 65 1.21 14.76 10.93
N GLN A 66 2.01 15.12 11.92
CA GLN A 66 3.47 15.12 11.73
C GLN A 66 4.02 13.70 11.55
N GLU A 67 3.49 12.76 12.32
CA GLU A 67 3.90 11.36 12.18
C GLU A 67 3.58 10.81 10.79
N LEU A 68 2.41 11.16 10.26
CA LEU A 68 2.05 10.76 8.90
C LEU A 68 2.99 11.39 7.88
N ARG A 69 3.28 12.70 8.03
CA ARG A 69 4.22 13.38 7.15
C ARG A 69 5.58 12.70 7.16
N ASP A 70 6.07 12.38 8.34
CA ASP A 70 7.37 11.70 8.50
C ASP A 70 7.35 10.31 7.85
N LEU A 71 6.28 9.58 8.06
CA LEU A 71 6.13 8.25 7.50
C LEU A 71 6.16 8.27 5.97
N LEU A 72 5.52 9.26 5.36
CA LEU A 72 5.48 9.40 3.91
C LEU A 72 6.73 10.07 3.35
N GLY A 73 7.60 10.59 4.21
CA GLY A 73 8.79 11.29 3.77
C GLY A 73 8.51 12.67 3.19
N VAL A 74 7.48 13.35 3.67
CA VAL A 74 7.17 14.70 3.22
C VAL A 74 8.14 15.68 3.89
N GLU A 75 8.84 16.45 3.08
CA GLU A 75 9.82 17.41 3.58
C GLU A 75 9.16 18.56 4.33
N ASP A 76 9.88 19.09 5.31
CA ASP A 76 9.40 20.23 6.08
C ASP A 76 9.12 21.41 5.13
N GLY A 77 8.00 22.07 5.37
CA GLY A 77 7.59 23.21 4.57
C GLY A 77 6.91 22.87 3.26
N LYS A 78 6.79 21.57 2.92
CA LYS A 78 6.11 21.15 1.71
C LYS A 78 4.77 20.51 2.04
N LEU A 79 3.81 20.68 1.12
CA LEU A 79 2.46 20.13 1.25
C LEU A 79 1.84 20.48 2.60
N ILE A 80 1.88 21.79 2.93
CA ILE A 80 1.50 22.26 4.26
C ILE A 80 0.01 22.08 4.53
N THR A 81 -0.83 22.33 3.52
CA THR A 81 -2.28 22.22 3.71
C THR A 81 -2.69 20.74 3.70
N HIS A 82 -3.76 20.45 4.43
CA HIS A 82 -4.33 19.11 4.43
C HIS A 82 -4.71 18.67 3.01
N HIS A 83 -5.28 19.59 2.23
CA HIS A 83 -5.67 19.30 0.86
C HIS A 83 -4.48 18.85 0.01
N ASN A 84 -3.38 19.58 0.08
CA ASN A 84 -2.18 19.24 -0.71
C ASN A 84 -1.52 17.97 -0.21
N LEU A 85 -1.45 17.78 1.09
CA LEU A 85 -0.90 16.55 1.66
C LEU A 85 -1.69 15.34 1.16
N ARG A 86 -3.01 15.45 1.22
CA ARG A 86 -3.88 14.38 0.78
C ARG A 86 -3.76 14.12 -0.73
N ALA A 87 -3.90 15.17 -1.53
CA ALA A 87 -3.99 15.03 -2.98
C ALA A 87 -2.66 14.64 -3.63
N LYS A 88 -1.54 15.14 -3.08
CA LYS A 88 -0.23 14.97 -3.71
C LYS A 88 0.64 13.89 -3.09
N ALA A 89 0.37 13.51 -1.85
CA ALA A 89 1.17 12.49 -1.18
C ALA A 89 0.34 11.28 -0.77
N LEU A 90 -0.69 11.50 0.00
CA LEU A 90 -1.43 10.40 0.64
C LEU A 90 -2.21 9.56 -0.37
N GLU A 91 -3.03 10.18 -1.20
CA GLU A 91 -3.85 9.45 -2.16
C GLU A 91 -3.02 8.73 -3.22
N PRO A 92 -2.01 9.38 -3.82
CA PRO A 92 -1.15 8.64 -4.74
C PRO A 92 -0.42 7.47 -4.07
N ALA A 93 0.04 7.66 -2.82
CA ALA A 93 0.71 6.58 -2.11
C ALA A 93 -0.21 5.39 -1.88
N LEU A 94 -1.41 5.65 -1.37
CA LEU A 94 -2.39 4.58 -1.13
C LEU A 94 -2.78 3.89 -2.43
N SER A 95 -3.02 4.67 -3.48
CA SER A 95 -3.42 4.14 -4.77
C SER A 95 -2.39 3.16 -5.32
N GLU A 96 -1.12 3.54 -5.31
CA GLU A 96 -0.07 2.67 -5.86
C GLU A 96 0.19 1.46 -4.98
N VAL A 97 0.31 1.65 -3.67
CA VAL A 97 0.56 0.52 -2.78
C VAL A 97 -0.58 -0.50 -2.89
N ASN A 98 -1.81 -0.04 -2.91
CA ASN A 98 -2.95 -0.95 -3.01
C ASN A 98 -3.09 -1.59 -4.38
N ALA A 99 -2.55 -0.97 -5.43
CA ALA A 99 -2.66 -1.50 -6.80
C ALA A 99 -1.63 -2.58 -7.11
N ILE A 100 -0.38 -2.45 -6.64
CA ILE A 100 0.70 -3.30 -7.12
C ILE A 100 1.38 -4.15 -6.06
N THR A 101 1.00 -4.03 -4.79
CA THR A 101 1.66 -4.79 -3.73
C THR A 101 0.69 -5.81 -3.12
N PRO A 102 1.20 -6.79 -2.36
CA PRO A 102 0.31 -7.74 -1.69
C PRO A 102 -0.37 -7.17 -0.46
N TYR A 103 -0.23 -5.87 -0.20
CA TYR A 103 -0.78 -5.25 1.00
C TYR A 103 -2.00 -4.40 0.67
N GLN A 104 -2.95 -4.39 1.59
CA GLN A 104 -4.09 -3.50 1.54
C GLN A 104 -3.96 -2.52 2.70
N VAL A 105 -3.90 -1.24 2.39
CA VAL A 105 -3.66 -0.18 3.36
C VAL A 105 -4.79 0.83 3.31
N THR A 106 -5.26 1.25 4.49
CA THR A 106 -6.23 2.34 4.61
C THR A 106 -5.65 3.38 5.56
N ILE A 107 -5.88 4.65 5.26
CA ILE A 107 -5.50 5.74 6.15
C ILE A 107 -6.69 6.70 6.18
N ILE A 108 -7.35 6.76 7.33
CA ILE A 108 -8.60 7.50 7.49
C ILE A 108 -8.37 8.68 8.42
N PRO A 109 -8.74 9.91 8.01
CA PRO A 109 -8.56 11.06 8.88
C PRO A 109 -9.56 11.04 10.03
N LYS A 110 -9.10 11.44 11.21
CA LYS A 110 -9.94 11.69 12.38
C LYS A 110 -10.02 13.19 12.59
N LYS A 111 -11.23 13.68 12.68
CA LYS A 111 -11.46 15.12 12.81
C LYS A 111 -12.01 15.48 14.19
N LYS A 112 -11.67 16.69 14.62
CA LYS A 112 -12.32 17.33 15.76
C LYS A 112 -12.94 18.60 15.20
N GLY A 113 -14.28 18.61 15.08
CA GLY A 113 -14.93 19.67 14.34
C GLY A 113 -14.56 19.58 12.86
N ARG A 114 -14.00 20.65 12.31
CA ARG A 114 -13.57 20.68 10.92
C ARG A 114 -12.07 20.39 10.73
N LYS A 115 -11.35 20.27 11.84
CA LYS A 115 -9.90 20.11 11.80
C LYS A 115 -9.50 18.63 11.87
N VAL A 116 -8.62 18.22 10.97
CA VAL A 116 -8.04 16.88 11.05
C VAL A 116 -6.98 16.89 12.15
N ILE A 117 -7.13 16.01 13.13
CA ILE A 117 -6.21 15.95 14.26
C ILE A 117 -5.29 14.72 14.20
N SER A 118 -5.74 13.66 13.55
CA SER A 118 -4.92 12.44 13.44
C SER A 118 -5.44 11.59 12.30
N PHE A 119 -4.76 10.47 12.07
CA PHE A 119 -5.13 9.50 11.02
C PHE A 119 -5.07 8.11 11.63
N LEU A 120 -6.03 7.28 11.26
CA LEU A 120 -6.01 5.88 11.62
C LEU A 120 -5.53 5.09 10.41
N MET A 121 -4.37 4.46 10.54
CA MET A 121 -3.79 3.63 9.48
C MET A 121 -4.05 2.16 9.79
N GLY A 122 -4.57 1.45 8.80
CA GLY A 122 -4.76 0.00 8.91
C GLY A 122 -4.06 -0.71 7.77
N TRP A 123 -3.62 -1.93 8.01
CA TRP A 123 -2.97 -2.72 6.96
C TRP A 123 -3.29 -4.19 7.13
N SER A 124 -3.26 -4.88 6.00
CA SER A 124 -3.47 -6.33 5.98
C SER A 124 -2.82 -6.89 4.71
N ILE A 125 -2.68 -8.20 4.68
CA ILE A 125 -2.25 -8.91 3.48
C ILE A 125 -3.50 -9.22 2.66
N LYS A 126 -3.44 -9.00 1.36
CA LYS A 126 -4.56 -9.27 0.46
C LYS A 126 -4.88 -10.75 0.38
N ASP A 127 -6.11 -11.06 0.00
CA ASP A 127 -6.49 -12.43 -0.29
C ASP A 127 -5.92 -12.87 -1.64
N VAL A 128 -6.19 -14.12 -2.03
CA VAL A 128 -5.65 -14.70 -3.25
C VAL A 128 -6.01 -13.86 -4.48
N GLU A 129 -7.27 -13.48 -4.60
CA GLU A 129 -7.70 -12.71 -5.76
C GLU A 129 -7.07 -11.32 -5.79
N GLY A 130 -6.97 -10.68 -4.63
CA GLY A 130 -6.30 -9.39 -4.52
C GLY A 130 -4.84 -9.46 -4.90
N MET A 131 -4.16 -10.53 -4.52
CA MET A 131 -2.76 -10.73 -4.89
C MET A 131 -2.58 -10.94 -6.38
N LYS A 132 -3.48 -11.69 -7.00
CA LYS A 132 -3.44 -11.91 -8.45
C LYS A 132 -3.64 -10.60 -9.20
N GLU A 133 -4.59 -9.80 -8.77
CA GLU A 133 -4.84 -8.50 -9.38
C GLU A 133 -3.63 -7.57 -9.23
N ALA A 134 -3.02 -7.55 -8.06
CA ALA A 134 -1.84 -6.72 -7.83
C ALA A 134 -0.68 -7.16 -8.70
N HIS A 135 -0.46 -8.46 -8.80
CA HIS A 135 0.61 -8.99 -9.64
C HIS A 135 0.36 -8.65 -11.11
N ALA A 136 -0.89 -8.75 -11.56
CA ALA A 136 -1.25 -8.41 -12.93
C ALA A 136 -0.98 -6.94 -13.22
N GLU A 137 -1.35 -6.04 -12.29
CA GLU A 137 -1.09 -4.62 -12.47
C GLU A 137 0.41 -4.32 -12.44
N LEU A 138 1.15 -5.00 -11.58
CA LEU A 138 2.61 -4.85 -11.50
C LEU A 138 3.28 -5.16 -12.84
N GLN A 139 2.76 -6.15 -13.58
CA GLN A 139 3.32 -6.56 -14.86
C GLN A 139 2.92 -5.63 -16.02
N ARG A 140 1.93 -4.76 -15.82
CA ARG A 140 1.54 -3.80 -16.84
C ARG A 140 2.50 -2.62 -16.88
N PRO A 141 2.58 -1.90 -18.02
CA PRO A 141 3.45 -0.74 -18.09
C PRO A 141 3.10 0.28 -17.01
N LYS A 142 4.14 0.82 -16.40
CA LYS A 142 4.00 1.87 -15.40
C LYS A 142 3.33 3.11 -16.00
N ILE A 143 3.67 3.42 -17.25
CA ILE A 143 3.04 4.49 -18.00
C ILE A 143 1.56 4.11 -18.20
N GLY A 144 0.67 5.03 -17.86
CA GLY A 144 -0.75 4.81 -18.00
C GLY A 144 -1.42 4.21 -16.77
N ARG A 145 -0.64 3.82 -15.76
CA ARG A 145 -1.22 3.23 -14.55
C ARG A 145 -2.18 4.18 -13.85
N LYS A 146 -1.78 5.44 -13.72
CA LYS A 146 -2.63 6.43 -13.08
C LYS A 146 -3.97 6.54 -13.81
N ASP A 147 -3.93 6.55 -15.13
CA ASP A 147 -5.15 6.64 -15.94
C ASP A 147 -6.01 5.38 -15.80
N ARG A 148 -5.38 4.20 -15.77
CA ARG A 148 -6.12 2.95 -15.56
C ARG A 148 -6.87 2.94 -14.24
N LEU A 149 -6.20 3.38 -13.18
CA LEU A 149 -6.81 3.40 -11.86
C LEU A 149 -7.92 4.45 -11.77
N SER A 150 -7.71 5.62 -12.36
CA SER A 150 -8.73 6.67 -12.39
C SER A 150 -9.88 6.30 -13.32
N GLY A 151 -9.57 5.70 -14.46
CA GLY A 151 -10.58 5.28 -15.43
C GLY A 151 -11.52 4.25 -14.88
N ALA A 152 -11.03 3.33 -14.07
CA ALA A 152 -11.86 2.35 -13.42
C ALA A 152 -12.87 3.01 -12.49
N SER A 153 -12.43 4.02 -11.73
CA SER A 153 -13.33 4.78 -10.88
C SER A 153 -14.36 5.54 -11.68
N SER A 154 -13.93 6.17 -12.78
CA SER A 154 -14.82 6.93 -13.62
C SER A 154 -15.88 6.03 -14.26
N SER A 155 -15.49 4.85 -14.69
CA SER A 155 -16.43 3.91 -15.27
C SER A 155 -17.52 3.51 -14.30
N VAL A 156 -17.15 3.30 -13.06
CA VAL A 156 -18.12 2.95 -12.02
C VAL A 156 -19.10 4.09 -11.80
N VAL A 157 -18.59 5.32 -11.79
CA VAL A 157 -19.44 6.49 -11.58
C VAL A 157 -20.42 6.67 -12.73
N GLU A 158 -19.97 6.45 -13.94
CA GLU A 158 -20.83 6.62 -15.12
C GLU A 158 -21.91 5.55 -15.23
N SER A 159 -21.68 4.41 -14.66
CA SER A 159 -22.63 3.31 -14.71
C SER A 159 -23.72 3.49 -13.67
#